data_b4e7f2b5b4635f83ab1ec4cd6681285c
#
_entry.id   b4e7f2b5b4635f83ab1ec4cd6681285c
#
_cell.length_a   1.000
_cell.length_b   1.000
_cell.length_c   1.000
_cell.angle_alpha   90.00
_cell.angle_beta   90.00
_cell.angle_gamma   90.00
#
_symmetry.space_group_name_H-M   'P 1'
#
loop_
_entity.id
_entity.type
_entity.pdbx_description
1 polymer ?
#
loop_
_entity_poly.entity_id
_entity_poly.type
_entity_poly.pdbx_seq_one_letter_code
_entity_poly.pdbx_strand_id
1 'polypeptide(L)'
;MIAIFYLALQILKLYSYVVIANVVISWLVAFNVLNTSTRFVYLILDFTYKMTEPILTRIRRFLPNLGAFDISPIVLLLLIWFIEMCMKLYIAPLIF
;
A
#
# COMPACT_ATOMS: atom_id res chain seq x y z
N MET A 1 16.44 20.48 -4.27
CA MET A 1 16.49 19.52 -3.16
C MET A 1 15.17 19.46 -2.40
N ILE A 2 14.67 20.62 -1.93
CA ILE A 2 13.41 20.67 -1.20
C ILE A 2 12.23 20.15 -2.03
N ALA A 3 12.15 20.57 -3.29
CA ALA A 3 11.07 20.11 -4.17
C ALA A 3 11.10 18.60 -4.40
N ILE A 4 12.28 18.03 -4.55
CA ILE A 4 12.42 16.59 -4.74
C ILE A 4 12.00 15.85 -3.48
N PHE A 5 12.32 16.38 -2.30
CA PHE A 5 11.92 15.80 -1.02
C PHE A 5 10.40 15.75 -0.88
N TYR A 6 9.72 16.87 -1.17
CA TYR A 6 8.26 16.91 -1.09
C TYR A 6 7.62 16.01 -2.16
N LEU A 7 8.21 15.94 -3.34
CA LEU A 7 7.71 15.05 -4.38
C LEU A 7 7.79 13.59 -3.93
N ALA A 8 8.92 13.19 -3.33
CA ALA A 8 9.08 11.83 -2.83
C ALA A 8 8.02 11.49 -1.76
N LEU A 9 7.79 12.41 -0.83
CA LEU A 9 6.76 12.23 0.19
C LEU A 9 5.37 12.08 -0.43
N GLN A 10 5.08 12.89 -1.45
CA GLN A 10 3.78 12.85 -2.10
C GLN A 10 3.58 11.54 -2.85
N ILE A 11 4.61 11.04 -3.51
CA ILE A 11 4.55 9.74 -4.17
C ILE A 11 4.28 8.62 -3.17
N LEU A 12 4.94 8.65 -2.02
CA LEU A 12 4.70 7.66 -0.96
C LEU A 12 3.26 7.71 -0.47
N LYS A 13 2.71 8.91 -0.30
CA LYS A 13 1.31 9.07 0.12
C LYS A 13 0.35 8.50 -0.92
N LEU A 14 0.58 8.82 -2.19
CA LEU A 14 -0.27 8.31 -3.26
C LEU A 14 -0.21 6.78 -3.31
N TYR A 15 0.97 6.22 -3.15
CA TYR A 15 1.12 4.77 -3.13
C TYR A 15 0.39 4.14 -1.94
N SER A 16 0.47 4.75 -0.77
CA SER A 16 -0.23 4.25 0.41
C SER A 16 -1.76 4.26 0.21
N TYR A 17 -2.30 5.28 -0.47
CA TYR A 17 -3.72 5.32 -0.79
C TYR A 17 -4.12 4.18 -1.72
N VAL A 18 -3.28 3.86 -2.71
CA VAL A 18 -3.52 2.73 -3.60
C VAL A 18 -3.55 1.42 -2.82
N VAL A 19 -2.61 1.23 -1.90
CA VAL A 19 -2.56 0.03 -1.06
C VAL A 19 -3.81 -0.06 -0.18
N ILE A 20 -4.20 1.05 0.45
CA ILE A 20 -5.40 1.09 1.29
C ILE A 20 -6.65 0.74 0.47
N ALA A 21 -6.78 1.29 -0.72
CA ALA A 21 -7.91 1.00 -1.59
C ALA A 21 -7.98 -0.49 -1.92
N ASN A 22 -6.85 -1.10 -2.25
CA ASN A 22 -6.79 -2.53 -2.54
C ASN A 22 -7.24 -3.37 -1.34
N VAL A 23 -6.72 -3.04 -0.15
CA VAL A 23 -7.05 -3.77 1.08
C VAL A 23 -8.54 -3.66 1.39
N VAL A 24 -9.08 -2.44 1.37
CA VAL A 24 -10.49 -2.20 1.71
C VAL A 24 -11.40 -2.94 0.74
N ILE A 25 -11.14 -2.81 -0.57
CA ILE A 25 -11.97 -3.47 -1.57
C ILE A 25 -11.87 -5.00 -1.45
N SER A 26 -10.66 -5.51 -1.22
CA SER A 26 -10.44 -6.95 -1.05
C SER A 26 -11.24 -7.50 0.13
N TRP A 27 -11.24 -6.77 1.25
CA TRP A 27 -12.01 -7.19 2.43
C TRP A 27 -13.50 -7.13 2.17
N LEU A 28 -13.98 -6.08 1.48
CA LEU A 28 -15.40 -5.95 1.15
C LEU A 28 -15.88 -7.08 0.25
N VAL A 29 -15.04 -7.49 -0.69
CA VAL A 29 -15.34 -8.64 -1.55
C VAL A 29 -15.35 -9.93 -0.71
N ALA A 30 -14.37 -10.10 0.19
CA ALA A 30 -14.28 -11.29 1.03
C ALA A 30 -15.49 -11.43 1.96
N PHE A 31 -16.05 -10.31 2.42
CA PHE A 31 -17.24 -10.32 3.29
C PHE A 31 -18.55 -10.27 2.50
N ASN A 32 -18.50 -10.42 1.18
CA ASN A 32 -19.67 -10.40 0.29
C ASN A 32 -20.43 -9.07 0.31
N VAL A 33 -19.78 -7.97 0.71
CA VAL A 33 -20.36 -6.64 0.62
C VAL A 33 -20.33 -6.14 -0.81
N LEU A 34 -19.21 -6.39 -1.51
CA LEU A 34 -19.05 -6.05 -2.91
C LEU A 34 -18.94 -7.32 -3.75
N ASN A 35 -19.37 -7.22 -5.00
CA ASN A 35 -19.37 -8.35 -5.92
C ASN A 35 -18.36 -8.09 -7.05
N THR A 36 -17.41 -9.02 -7.24
CA THR A 36 -16.40 -8.93 -8.29
C THR A 36 -16.99 -9.07 -9.69
N SER A 37 -18.23 -9.55 -9.83
CA SER A 37 -18.91 -9.59 -11.13
C SER A 37 -19.23 -8.19 -11.63
N THR A 38 -19.27 -7.18 -10.77
CA THR A 38 -19.40 -5.79 -11.17
C THR A 38 -18.10 -5.35 -11.83
N ARG A 39 -18.20 -4.90 -13.08
CA ARG A 39 -17.00 -4.51 -13.84
C ARG A 39 -16.18 -3.43 -13.14
N PHE A 40 -16.85 -2.45 -12.53
CA PHE A 40 -16.17 -1.35 -11.87
C PHE A 40 -15.30 -1.87 -10.70
N VAL A 41 -15.85 -2.73 -9.86
CA VAL A 41 -15.12 -3.32 -8.72
C VAL A 41 -13.94 -4.14 -9.20
N TYR A 42 -14.16 -4.97 -10.23
CA TYR A 42 -13.11 -5.79 -10.80
C TYR A 42 -11.96 -4.95 -11.34
N LEU A 43 -12.27 -3.87 -12.07
CA LEU A 43 -11.23 -3.01 -12.65
C LEU A 43 -10.40 -2.34 -11.58
N ILE A 44 -11.02 -1.87 -10.49
CA ILE A 44 -10.28 -1.24 -9.39
C ILE A 44 -9.38 -2.27 -8.70
N LEU A 45 -9.91 -3.46 -8.42
CA LEU A 45 -9.11 -4.53 -7.81
C LEU A 45 -7.92 -4.92 -8.68
N ASP A 46 -8.15 -5.10 -9.98
CA ASP A 46 -7.10 -5.49 -10.91
C ASP A 46 -6.01 -4.42 -10.98
N PHE A 47 -6.42 -3.15 -11.07
CA PHE A 47 -5.48 -2.04 -11.15
C PHE A 47 -4.63 -1.94 -9.88
N THR A 48 -5.27 -1.93 -8.71
CA THR A 48 -4.56 -1.81 -7.45
C THR A 48 -3.70 -3.03 -7.17
N TYR A 49 -4.18 -4.22 -7.55
CA TYR A 49 -3.43 -5.45 -7.42
C TYR A 49 -2.12 -5.40 -8.22
N LYS A 50 -2.20 -4.95 -9.47
CA LYS A 50 -1.00 -4.88 -10.32
C LYS A 50 0.02 -3.88 -9.81
N MET A 51 -0.42 -2.83 -9.11
CA MET A 51 0.48 -1.84 -8.55
C MET A 51 1.12 -2.29 -7.24
N THR A 52 0.43 -3.12 -6.46
CA THR A 52 0.89 -3.50 -5.12
C THR A 52 1.51 -4.88 -5.05
N GLU A 53 1.11 -5.80 -5.91
CA GLU A 53 1.51 -7.20 -5.83
C GLU A 53 3.02 -7.44 -5.92
N PRO A 54 3.77 -6.74 -6.81
CA PRO A 54 5.22 -6.98 -6.88
C PRO A 54 5.92 -6.79 -5.53
N ILE A 55 5.50 -5.79 -4.76
CA ILE A 55 6.08 -5.52 -3.45
C ILE A 55 5.50 -6.46 -2.40
N LEU A 56 4.18 -6.70 -2.45
CA LEU A 56 3.51 -7.59 -1.51
C LEU A 56 4.04 -9.02 -1.61
N THR A 57 4.35 -9.48 -2.82
CA THR A 57 4.92 -10.82 -3.02
C THR A 57 6.25 -10.97 -2.27
N ARG A 58 7.09 -9.94 -2.31
CA ARG A 58 8.35 -9.95 -1.59
C ARG A 58 8.14 -9.96 -0.09
N ILE A 59 7.18 -9.20 0.40
CA ILE A 59 6.87 -9.16 1.84
C ILE A 59 6.34 -10.51 2.31
N ARG A 60 5.50 -11.16 1.53
CA ARG A 60 4.94 -12.46 1.88
C ARG A 60 5.99 -13.55 2.06
N ARG A 61 7.12 -13.42 1.39
CA ARG A 61 8.22 -14.37 1.55
C ARG A 61 8.81 -14.37 2.95
N PHE A 62 8.72 -13.24 3.65
CA PHE A 62 9.28 -13.10 5.00
C PHE A 62 8.24 -13.31 6.09
N LEU A 63 6.96 -13.39 5.73
CA LEU A 63 5.89 -13.53 6.70
C LEU A 63 5.39 -14.96 6.75
N PRO A 64 4.99 -15.45 7.95
CA PRO A 64 4.36 -16.75 8.05
C PRO A 64 2.99 -16.75 7.39
N ASN A 65 2.57 -17.92 6.94
CA ASN A 65 1.23 -18.07 6.40
C ASN A 65 0.21 -18.07 7.54
N LEU A 66 -0.61 -17.00 7.58
CA LEU A 66 -1.62 -16.84 8.64
C LEU A 66 -3.01 -17.27 8.20
N GLY A 67 -3.11 -18.06 7.14
CA GLY A 67 -4.37 -18.58 6.67
C GLY A 67 -5.18 -17.57 5.89
N ALA A 68 -6.46 -17.38 6.31
CA ALA A 68 -7.40 -16.53 5.57
C ALA A 68 -7.08 -15.05 5.65
N PHE A 69 -6.30 -14.62 6.63
CA PHE A 69 -5.96 -13.21 6.79
C PHE A 69 -4.58 -12.92 6.24
N ASP A 70 -4.54 -12.01 5.28
CA ASP A 70 -3.29 -11.54 4.70
C ASP A 70 -2.89 -10.24 5.36
N ILE A 71 -1.81 -10.26 6.13
CA ILE A 71 -1.30 -9.08 6.82
C ILE A 71 -0.24 -8.34 6.00
N SER A 72 0.11 -8.86 4.81
CA SER A 72 1.14 -8.23 3.98
C SER A 72 0.84 -6.76 3.66
N PRO A 73 -0.40 -6.38 3.28
CA PRO A 73 -0.71 -4.98 3.04
C PRO A 73 -0.52 -4.10 4.26
N ILE A 74 -0.84 -4.63 5.45
CA ILE A 74 -0.66 -3.89 6.70
C ILE A 74 0.83 -3.64 6.95
N VAL A 75 1.67 -4.66 6.74
CA VAL A 75 3.12 -4.52 6.88
C VAL A 75 3.66 -3.49 5.88
N LEU A 76 3.16 -3.52 4.65
CA LEU A 76 3.58 -2.55 3.63
C LEU A 76 3.21 -1.12 4.05
N LEU A 77 2.01 -0.90 4.56
CA LEU A 77 1.59 0.41 5.04
C LEU A 77 2.46 0.90 6.18
N LEU A 78 2.80 0.01 7.11
CA LEU A 78 3.68 0.36 8.22
C LEU A 78 5.08 0.73 7.72
N LEU A 79 5.59 0.01 6.72
CA LEU A 79 6.88 0.32 6.11
C LEU A 79 6.85 1.68 5.42
N ILE A 80 5.79 1.99 4.68
CA ILE A 80 5.64 3.28 4.02
C ILE A 80 5.61 4.39 5.06
N TRP A 81 4.84 4.23 6.12
CA TRP A 81 4.76 5.19 7.21
C TRP A 81 6.12 5.39 7.88
N PHE A 82 6.84 4.30 8.12
CA PHE A 82 8.18 4.35 8.70
C PHE A 82 9.15 5.12 7.81
N ILE A 83 9.10 4.87 6.50
CA ILE A 83 9.94 5.58 5.53
C ILE A 83 9.62 7.08 5.54
N GLU A 84 8.34 7.44 5.56
CA GLU A 84 7.92 8.84 5.63
C GLU A 84 8.45 9.49 6.90
N MET A 85 8.34 8.79 8.02
CA MET A 85 8.83 9.31 9.30
C MET A 85 10.34 9.50 9.28
N CYS A 86 11.09 8.54 8.73
CA CYS A 86 12.54 8.68 8.60
C CYS A 86 12.91 9.87 7.73
N MET A 87 12.19 10.08 6.63
CA MET A 87 12.45 11.22 5.77
C MET A 87 12.22 12.54 6.50
N LYS A 88 11.16 12.62 7.29
CA LYS A 88 10.85 13.85 8.03
C LYS A 88 11.81 14.11 9.16
N LEU A 89 12.26 13.05 9.86
CA LEU A 89 13.08 13.21 11.06
C LEU A 89 14.58 13.29 10.74
N TYR A 90 15.04 12.60 9.72
CA TYR A 90 16.47 12.48 9.45
C TYR A 90 16.92 13.23 8.19
N ILE A 91 16.12 13.22 7.15
CA ILE A 91 16.50 13.84 5.89
C ILE A 91 16.11 15.32 5.86
N ALA A 92 14.93 15.67 6.35
CA ALA A 92 14.48 17.06 6.33
C ALA A 92 15.45 18.02 7.04
N PRO A 93 16.00 17.69 8.23
CA PRO A 93 16.98 18.59 8.87
C PRO A 93 18.26 18.80 8.05
N LEU A 94 18.62 17.84 7.20
CA LEU A 94 19.79 17.97 6.35
C LEU A 94 19.54 18.87 5.14
N ILE A 95 18.27 18.97 4.71
CA ILE A 95 17.86 19.75 3.53
C ILE A 95 17.38 21.14 3.94
N PHE A 96 16.62 21.21 5.01
CA PHE A 96 16.06 22.44 5.55
C PHE A 96 16.95 22.97 6.69
#